data_2cb6a0c109e2ff772f85c86ffd3a79e1
#
_entry.id   2cb6a0c109e2ff772f85c86ffd3a79e1
#
_cell.length_a   1.000
_cell.length_b   1.000
_cell.length_c   1.000
_cell.angle_alpha   90.00
_cell.angle_beta   90.00
_cell.angle_gamma   90.00
#
_symmetry.space_group_name_H-M   'P 1'
#
loop_
_entity.id
_entity.type
_entity.pdbx_description
1 polymer ?
#
loop_
_entity_poly.entity_id
_entity_poly.type
_entity_poly.pdbx_seq_one_letter_code
_entity_poly.pdbx_strand_id
1 'polypeptide(L)'
;LTPLYPDEKLTLELPFDPDKKDNTPRVIDLISPMGKGQRGLIVAPPRTGKTMMLQSIAHAISVNHPEVYLIVLLIDERPEEVTDMQRSVNGEVISSTFDEPAVRHVQVTDMVIEKAKRLVEHKRDVVILLDSITRLARAYNTVVPSSGKVLTGGVDANALQRPKRFFGAARNVEEGGSLTIIATALIETGSRMDEVIFEEFKGTGNSEVVLDRKLSDKRVFPAIDVTKSGTRKEELLVX
;
A
#
# COMPACT_ATOMS: atom_id res chain seq x y z
N LEU A 1 -5.05 -22.93 2.45
CA LEU A 1 -5.57 -22.18 1.28
C LEU A 1 -4.52 -22.18 0.18
N THR A 2 -4.94 -22.49 -1.04
CA THR A 2 -4.05 -22.61 -2.19
C THR A 2 -3.91 -21.26 -2.89
N PRO A 3 -2.69 -20.70 -2.95
CA PRO A 3 -2.51 -19.41 -3.64
C PRO A 3 -2.53 -19.58 -5.16
N LEU A 4 -2.98 -18.52 -5.83
CA LEU A 4 -3.03 -18.44 -7.30
C LEU A 4 -2.33 -17.18 -7.76
N TYR A 5 -1.85 -17.18 -9.00
CA TYR A 5 -1.49 -15.93 -9.65
C TYR A 5 -2.74 -15.06 -9.79
N PRO A 6 -2.62 -13.74 -9.64
CA PRO A 6 -3.78 -12.87 -9.80
C PRO A 6 -4.25 -12.91 -11.26
N ASP A 7 -5.49 -13.31 -11.46
CA ASP A 7 -6.08 -13.38 -12.80
C ASP A 7 -7.31 -12.49 -12.93
N GLU A 8 -7.74 -11.86 -11.84
CA GLU A 8 -8.87 -10.94 -11.86
C GLU A 8 -8.35 -9.54 -11.58
N LYS A 9 -8.54 -8.64 -12.55
CA LYS A 9 -8.05 -7.28 -12.44
C LYS A 9 -8.82 -6.49 -11.41
N LEU A 10 -8.10 -5.71 -10.60
CA LEU A 10 -8.69 -4.72 -9.73
C LEU A 10 -8.77 -3.42 -10.52
N THR A 11 -9.87 -3.24 -11.22
CA THR A 11 -10.02 -2.14 -12.15
C THR A 11 -10.17 -0.83 -11.41
N LEU A 12 -9.30 0.13 -11.73
CA LEU A 12 -9.32 1.44 -11.09
C LEU A 12 -9.95 2.52 -11.97
N GLU A 13 -9.89 2.34 -13.30
CA GLU A 13 -10.41 3.36 -14.20
C GLU A 13 -11.91 3.58 -13.95
N LEU A 14 -12.27 4.84 -13.69
CA LEU A 14 -13.64 5.20 -13.41
C LEU A 14 -14.40 5.52 -14.71
N PRO A 15 -15.75 5.43 -14.71
CA PRO A 15 -16.53 5.85 -15.86
C PRO A 15 -16.23 7.32 -16.19
N PHE A 16 -16.29 7.63 -17.47
CA PHE A 16 -16.02 8.98 -17.93
C PHE A 16 -16.99 9.98 -17.30
N ASP A 17 -16.43 11.05 -16.77
CA ASP A 17 -17.20 12.13 -16.17
C ASP A 17 -16.51 13.44 -16.55
N PRO A 18 -17.13 14.26 -17.41
CA PRO A 18 -16.49 15.49 -17.87
C PRO A 18 -16.21 16.50 -16.76
N ASP A 19 -16.90 16.39 -15.64
CA ASP A 19 -16.70 17.30 -14.51
C ASP A 19 -15.58 16.84 -13.58
N LYS A 20 -15.07 15.63 -13.75
CA LYS A 20 -14.00 15.09 -12.92
C LYS A 20 -12.75 14.90 -13.75
N LYS A 21 -11.67 15.53 -13.31
CA LYS A 21 -10.42 15.54 -14.07
C LYS A 21 -9.33 14.68 -13.45
N ASP A 22 -9.69 13.80 -12.50
CA ASP A 22 -8.69 12.95 -11.86
C ASP A 22 -8.37 11.77 -12.76
N ASN A 23 -7.20 11.78 -13.37
CA ASN A 23 -6.72 10.72 -14.24
C ASN A 23 -5.93 9.64 -13.51
N THR A 24 -5.72 9.79 -12.22
CA THR A 24 -4.85 8.90 -11.47
C THR A 24 -5.23 7.42 -11.60
N PRO A 25 -6.50 7.04 -11.39
CA PRO A 25 -6.83 5.61 -11.53
C PRO A 25 -6.59 5.07 -12.94
N ARG A 26 -6.88 5.87 -13.96
CA ARG A 26 -6.68 5.44 -15.33
C ARG A 26 -5.20 5.24 -15.65
N VAL A 27 -4.36 6.16 -15.18
CA VAL A 27 -2.91 6.05 -15.41
C VAL A 27 -2.36 4.79 -14.75
N ILE A 28 -2.79 4.51 -13.52
CA ILE A 28 -2.33 3.31 -12.82
C ILE A 28 -2.76 2.05 -13.58
N ASP A 29 -4.00 1.99 -14.04
CA ASP A 29 -4.49 0.83 -14.79
C ASP A 29 -3.67 0.60 -16.08
N LEU A 30 -3.27 1.68 -16.74
CA LEU A 30 -2.53 1.55 -17.99
C LEU A 30 -1.08 1.13 -17.78
N ILE A 31 -0.44 1.61 -16.72
CA ILE A 31 1.00 1.46 -16.55
C ILE A 31 1.33 0.34 -15.59
N SER A 32 0.55 0.19 -14.53
CA SER A 32 0.86 -0.74 -13.44
C SER A 32 -0.43 -1.40 -12.98
N PRO A 33 -1.07 -2.22 -13.83
CA PRO A 33 -2.35 -2.83 -13.46
C PRO A 33 -2.21 -3.73 -12.25
N MET A 34 -3.24 -3.71 -11.41
CA MET A 34 -3.28 -4.50 -10.17
C MET A 34 -4.28 -5.63 -10.32
N GLY A 35 -3.90 -6.80 -9.84
CA GLY A 35 -4.84 -7.92 -9.71
C GLY A 35 -5.23 -8.14 -8.26
N LYS A 36 -6.39 -8.75 -8.07
CA LYS A 36 -6.81 -9.17 -6.72
C LYS A 36 -5.80 -10.18 -6.20
N GLY A 37 -5.31 -9.92 -4.99
CA GLY A 37 -4.32 -10.80 -4.36
C GLY A 37 -2.88 -10.36 -4.56
N GLN A 38 -2.65 -9.26 -5.25
CA GLN A 38 -1.29 -8.77 -5.48
C GLN A 38 -0.79 -7.85 -4.38
N ARG A 39 0.53 -7.70 -4.36
CA ARG A 39 1.22 -6.72 -3.53
C ARG A 39 1.59 -5.53 -4.40
N GLY A 40 1.10 -4.35 -4.04
CA GLY A 40 1.44 -3.13 -4.74
C GLY A 40 2.26 -2.21 -3.85
N LEU A 41 3.28 -1.59 -4.43
CA LEU A 41 4.13 -0.66 -3.72
C LEU A 41 4.06 0.69 -4.42
N ILE A 42 3.72 1.73 -3.66
CA ILE A 42 3.74 3.11 -4.15
C ILE A 42 4.97 3.78 -3.55
N VAL A 43 5.95 4.03 -4.38
CA VAL A 43 7.22 4.61 -3.94
C VAL A 43 7.11 6.12 -4.03
N ALA A 44 7.18 6.81 -2.88
CA ALA A 44 6.80 8.21 -2.82
C ALA A 44 7.85 9.09 -2.14
N PRO A 45 8.51 9.98 -2.90
CA PRO A 45 9.24 11.08 -2.28
C PRO A 45 8.27 12.05 -1.59
N PRO A 46 8.79 12.94 -0.72
CA PRO A 46 7.91 13.93 -0.09
C PRO A 46 7.25 14.84 -1.12
N ARG A 47 6.04 15.25 -0.81
CA ARG A 47 5.29 16.23 -1.58
C ARG A 47 5.02 15.81 -3.03
N THR A 48 4.71 14.53 -3.23
CA THR A 48 4.38 14.01 -4.57
C THR A 48 2.92 13.61 -4.72
N GLY A 49 2.07 13.98 -3.75
CA GLY A 49 0.65 13.69 -3.84
C GLY A 49 0.26 12.29 -3.41
N LYS A 50 1.03 11.69 -2.50
CA LYS A 50 0.82 10.33 -2.02
C LYS A 50 -0.58 10.14 -1.43
N THR A 51 -1.01 11.06 -0.58
CA THR A 51 -2.31 10.96 0.09
C THR A 51 -3.45 11.05 -0.91
N MET A 52 -3.35 12.00 -1.83
CA MET A 52 -4.37 12.14 -2.88
C MET A 52 -4.43 10.89 -3.75
N MET A 53 -3.28 10.29 -4.03
CA MET A 53 -3.26 9.05 -4.82
C MET A 53 -3.97 7.91 -4.08
N LEU A 54 -3.71 7.76 -2.78
CA LEU A 54 -4.40 6.73 -2.00
C LEU A 54 -5.91 6.98 -1.96
N GLN A 55 -6.32 8.23 -1.81
CA GLN A 55 -7.74 8.57 -1.83
C GLN A 55 -8.37 8.24 -3.18
N SER A 56 -7.66 8.52 -4.27
CA SER A 56 -8.15 8.18 -5.61
C SER A 56 -8.29 6.68 -5.79
N ILE A 57 -7.31 5.91 -5.33
CA ILE A 57 -7.36 4.45 -5.42
C ILE A 57 -8.53 3.92 -4.59
N ALA A 58 -8.69 4.41 -3.36
CA ALA A 58 -9.78 3.97 -2.49
C ALA A 58 -11.14 4.25 -3.11
N HIS A 59 -11.31 5.45 -3.66
CA HIS A 59 -12.56 5.83 -4.31
C HIS A 59 -12.84 4.92 -5.51
N ALA A 60 -11.84 4.68 -6.34
CA ALA A 60 -11.99 3.85 -7.52
C ALA A 60 -12.38 2.42 -7.15
N ILE A 61 -11.78 1.88 -6.09
CA ILE A 61 -12.12 0.53 -5.63
C ILE A 61 -13.57 0.49 -5.16
N SER A 62 -13.99 1.48 -4.38
CA SER A 62 -15.36 1.47 -3.86
C SER A 62 -16.41 1.60 -4.97
N VAL A 63 -16.09 2.32 -6.05
CA VAL A 63 -17.00 2.47 -7.18
C VAL A 63 -17.02 1.21 -8.05
N ASN A 64 -15.85 0.71 -8.42
CA ASN A 64 -15.74 -0.38 -9.38
C ASN A 64 -15.90 -1.76 -8.76
N HIS A 65 -15.62 -1.88 -7.46
CA HIS A 65 -15.64 -3.16 -6.78
C HIS A 65 -16.38 -3.04 -5.45
N PRO A 66 -17.70 -2.83 -5.48
CA PRO A 66 -18.44 -2.68 -4.22
C PRO A 66 -18.42 -3.95 -3.36
N GLU A 67 -18.09 -5.10 -3.96
CA GLU A 67 -17.98 -6.36 -3.22
C GLU A 67 -16.71 -6.42 -2.35
N VAL A 68 -15.73 -5.57 -2.62
CA VAL A 68 -14.45 -5.59 -1.91
C VAL A 68 -14.59 -4.96 -0.53
N TYR A 69 -14.01 -5.61 0.47
CA TYR A 69 -13.89 -5.03 1.81
C TYR A 69 -12.61 -4.20 1.86
N LEU A 70 -12.76 -2.90 1.94
CA LEU A 70 -11.63 -1.97 1.87
C LEU A 70 -11.22 -1.50 3.26
N ILE A 71 -9.95 -1.68 3.60
CA ILE A 71 -9.36 -1.20 4.85
C ILE A 71 -8.24 -0.22 4.50
N VAL A 72 -8.27 0.96 5.10
CA VAL A 72 -7.16 1.90 5.02
C VAL A 72 -6.47 1.91 6.39
N LEU A 73 -5.20 1.53 6.40
CA LEU A 73 -4.41 1.44 7.64
C LEU A 73 -3.36 2.54 7.63
N LEU A 74 -3.49 3.46 8.59
CA LEU A 74 -2.61 4.63 8.69
C LEU A 74 -1.73 4.47 9.93
N ILE A 75 -0.41 4.39 9.71
CA ILE A 75 0.55 4.18 10.79
C ILE A 75 1.43 5.40 10.92
N ASP A 76 1.44 6.01 12.11
CA ASP A 76 2.32 7.13 12.44
C ASP A 76 1.95 8.39 11.65
N GLU A 77 0.66 8.53 11.31
CA GLU A 77 0.16 9.71 10.62
C GLU A 77 -0.43 10.71 11.62
N ARG A 78 -0.63 11.92 11.16
CA ARG A 78 -1.21 12.97 11.99
C ARG A 78 -2.72 12.79 12.09
N PRO A 79 -3.34 13.19 13.22
CA PRO A 79 -4.79 13.02 13.36
C PRO A 79 -5.62 13.70 12.27
N GLU A 80 -5.17 14.85 11.76
CA GLU A 80 -5.89 15.53 10.70
C GLU A 80 -5.85 14.76 9.38
N GLU A 81 -4.75 14.02 9.13
CA GLU A 81 -4.68 13.15 7.96
C GLU A 81 -5.66 11.99 8.09
N VAL A 82 -5.79 11.45 9.31
CA VAL A 82 -6.75 10.38 9.58
C VAL A 82 -8.18 10.88 9.32
N THR A 83 -8.50 12.06 9.82
CA THR A 83 -9.82 12.65 9.63
C THR A 83 -10.13 12.85 8.14
N ASP A 84 -9.17 13.37 7.39
CA ASP A 84 -9.36 13.57 5.95
C ASP A 84 -9.65 12.25 5.25
N MET A 85 -8.91 11.20 5.61
CA MET A 85 -9.12 9.89 5.00
C MET A 85 -10.49 9.34 5.36
N GLN A 86 -10.91 9.47 6.62
CA GLN A 86 -12.23 9.01 7.06
C GLN A 86 -13.34 9.69 6.29
N ARG A 87 -13.18 10.97 6.00
CA ARG A 87 -14.21 11.74 5.28
C ARG A 87 -14.27 11.41 3.80
N SER A 88 -13.14 11.03 3.21
CA SER A 88 -13.05 10.88 1.75
C SER A 88 -13.12 9.44 1.27
N VAL A 89 -12.97 8.45 2.15
CA VAL A 89 -12.88 7.05 1.77
C VAL A 89 -14.13 6.31 2.22
N ASN A 90 -14.73 5.56 1.31
CA ASN A 90 -15.84 4.67 1.62
C ASN A 90 -15.28 3.29 1.97
N GLY A 91 -14.79 3.17 3.20
CA GLY A 91 -14.17 1.96 3.68
C GLY A 91 -13.88 2.11 5.16
N GLU A 92 -13.24 1.09 5.73
CA GLU A 92 -12.87 1.12 7.15
C GLU A 92 -11.50 1.75 7.29
N VAL A 93 -11.42 2.88 8.01
CA VAL A 93 -10.14 3.55 8.27
C VAL A 93 -9.69 3.22 9.69
N ILE A 94 -8.54 2.58 9.80
CA ILE A 94 -7.95 2.19 11.07
C ILE A 94 -6.60 2.90 11.18
N SER A 95 -6.31 3.48 12.35
CA SER A 95 -5.12 4.28 12.49
C SER A 95 -4.43 4.07 13.83
N SER A 96 -3.13 4.31 13.82
CA SER A 96 -2.33 4.52 15.01
C SER A 96 -1.50 5.75 14.72
N THR A 97 -1.82 6.86 15.39
CA THR A 97 -1.28 8.17 15.03
C THR A 97 0.11 8.39 15.61
N PHE A 98 0.76 9.47 15.17
CA PHE A 98 2.18 9.72 15.47
C PHE A 98 2.44 9.90 16.97
N ASP A 99 1.44 10.29 17.74
CA ASP A 99 1.59 10.49 19.19
C ASP A 99 1.39 9.18 19.99
N GLU A 100 1.08 8.08 19.33
CA GLU A 100 0.97 6.78 20.00
C GLU A 100 2.32 6.07 19.97
N PRO A 101 2.59 5.19 20.94
CA PRO A 101 3.89 4.50 20.96
C PRO A 101 4.00 3.43 19.88
N ALA A 102 5.25 3.06 19.56
CA ALA A 102 5.52 2.09 18.50
C ALA A 102 4.81 0.76 18.75
N VAL A 103 4.69 0.33 20.00
CA VAL A 103 4.01 -0.93 20.31
C VAL A 103 2.55 -0.89 19.85
N ARG A 104 1.93 0.28 19.93
CA ARG A 104 0.54 0.43 19.48
C ARG A 104 0.45 0.30 17.97
N HIS A 105 1.41 0.86 17.24
CA HIS A 105 1.47 0.70 15.77
C HIS A 105 1.49 -0.78 15.38
N VAL A 106 2.31 -1.54 16.09
CA VAL A 106 2.45 -2.98 15.82
C VAL A 106 1.16 -3.74 16.17
N GLN A 107 0.56 -3.41 17.32
CA GLN A 107 -0.67 -4.09 17.76
C GLN A 107 -1.81 -3.86 16.78
N VAL A 108 -1.97 -2.62 16.31
CA VAL A 108 -3.04 -2.28 15.37
C VAL A 108 -2.84 -3.03 14.06
N THR A 109 -1.61 -3.09 13.58
CA THR A 109 -1.28 -3.81 12.34
C THR A 109 -1.60 -5.30 12.47
N ASP A 110 -1.20 -5.92 13.58
CA ASP A 110 -1.50 -7.34 13.81
C ASP A 110 -3.00 -7.60 13.82
N MET A 111 -3.76 -6.69 14.44
CA MET A 111 -5.22 -6.83 14.49
C MET A 111 -5.82 -6.76 13.09
N VAL A 112 -5.33 -5.85 12.26
CA VAL A 112 -5.84 -5.67 10.90
C VAL A 112 -5.57 -6.91 10.05
N ILE A 113 -4.36 -7.46 10.12
CA ILE A 113 -4.02 -8.62 9.29
C ILE A 113 -4.84 -9.85 9.72
N GLU A 114 -5.10 -10.00 11.01
CA GLU A 114 -5.93 -11.12 11.50
C GLU A 114 -7.36 -10.97 11.02
N LYS A 115 -7.90 -9.75 11.07
CA LYS A 115 -9.24 -9.49 10.56
C LYS A 115 -9.32 -9.81 9.07
N ALA A 116 -8.32 -9.35 8.31
CA ALA A 116 -8.30 -9.57 6.87
C ALA A 116 -8.24 -11.06 6.54
N LYS A 117 -7.42 -11.82 7.26
CA LYS A 117 -7.32 -13.27 7.03
C LYS A 117 -8.66 -13.97 7.28
N ARG A 118 -9.37 -13.56 8.33
CA ARG A 118 -10.68 -14.16 8.61
C ARG A 118 -11.69 -13.86 7.50
N LEU A 119 -11.68 -12.63 6.98
CA LEU A 119 -12.56 -12.27 5.89
C LEU A 119 -12.26 -13.08 4.63
N VAL A 120 -10.98 -13.29 4.34
CA VAL A 120 -10.59 -14.12 3.19
C VAL A 120 -11.03 -15.56 3.38
N GLU A 121 -10.95 -16.09 4.60
CA GLU A 121 -11.45 -17.43 4.88
C GLU A 121 -12.95 -17.57 4.61
N HIS A 122 -13.67 -16.46 4.70
CA HIS A 122 -15.11 -16.41 4.35
C HIS A 122 -15.32 -16.01 2.89
N LYS A 123 -14.29 -16.17 2.07
CA LYS A 123 -14.33 -15.95 0.63
C LYS A 123 -14.58 -14.49 0.23
N ARG A 124 -14.21 -13.54 1.12
CA ARG A 124 -14.27 -12.12 0.80
C ARG A 124 -13.01 -11.69 0.06
N ASP A 125 -13.17 -10.71 -0.82
CA ASP A 125 -12.04 -10.00 -1.40
C ASP A 125 -11.75 -8.79 -0.54
N VAL A 126 -10.51 -8.71 -0.02
CA VAL A 126 -10.09 -7.66 0.90
C VAL A 126 -8.96 -6.87 0.26
N VAL A 127 -9.02 -5.56 0.38
CA VAL A 127 -7.91 -4.68 -0.01
C VAL A 127 -7.48 -3.88 1.21
N ILE A 128 -6.18 -3.91 1.51
CA ILE A 128 -5.59 -3.06 2.54
C ILE A 128 -4.72 -2.02 1.86
N LEU A 129 -5.02 -0.75 2.11
CA LEU A 129 -4.15 0.36 1.72
C LEU A 129 -3.38 0.79 2.97
N LEU A 130 -2.06 0.61 2.94
CA LEU A 130 -1.20 0.90 4.10
C LEU A 130 -0.35 2.14 3.83
N ASP A 131 -0.46 3.13 4.68
CA ASP A 131 0.41 4.29 4.64
C ASP A 131 1.08 4.43 6.01
N SER A 132 2.30 3.99 6.16
CA SER A 132 3.22 3.48 5.15
C SER A 132 3.96 2.26 5.68
N ILE A 133 4.50 1.45 4.77
CA ILE A 133 5.33 0.31 5.16
C ILE A 133 6.64 0.78 5.83
N THR A 134 7.12 1.96 5.44
CA THR A 134 8.33 2.53 6.01
C THR A 134 8.16 2.79 7.50
N ARG A 135 7.06 3.43 7.88
CA ARG A 135 6.82 3.74 9.28
C ARG A 135 6.47 2.50 10.09
N LEU A 136 5.82 1.54 9.46
CA LEU A 136 5.56 0.26 10.11
C LEU A 136 6.88 -0.45 10.41
N ALA A 137 7.81 -0.47 9.45
CA ALA A 137 9.12 -1.08 9.66
C ALA A 137 9.89 -0.37 10.77
N ARG A 138 9.80 0.95 10.84
CA ARG A 138 10.42 1.70 11.95
C ARG A 138 9.84 1.27 13.30
N ALA A 139 8.54 1.07 13.36
CA ALA A 139 7.88 0.66 14.61
C ALA A 139 8.36 -0.71 15.04
N TYR A 140 8.47 -1.65 14.11
CA TYR A 140 9.01 -2.97 14.43
C TYR A 140 10.46 -2.89 14.87
N ASN A 141 11.24 -1.98 14.27
CA ASN A 141 12.63 -1.81 14.67
C ASN A 141 12.76 -1.34 16.12
N THR A 142 11.77 -0.59 16.60
CA THR A 142 11.74 -0.15 17.99
C THR A 142 11.31 -1.27 18.94
N VAL A 143 10.37 -2.11 18.52
CA VAL A 143 9.67 -3.05 19.40
C VAL A 143 10.33 -4.43 19.41
N VAL A 144 10.84 -4.91 18.28
CA VAL A 144 11.38 -6.26 18.15
C VAL A 144 12.75 -6.34 18.84
N PRO A 145 13.01 -7.40 19.63
CA PRO A 145 14.34 -7.54 20.25
C PRO A 145 15.45 -7.61 19.20
N SER A 146 16.57 -6.99 19.54
CA SER A 146 17.73 -6.91 18.63
C SER A 146 18.33 -8.30 18.39
N SER A 147 18.70 -8.56 17.13
CA SER A 147 19.39 -9.78 16.74
C SER A 147 20.91 -9.67 16.93
N GLY A 148 21.40 -8.46 17.16
CA GLY A 148 22.83 -8.18 17.14
C GLY A 148 23.36 -7.91 15.75
N LYS A 149 22.53 -8.08 14.72
CA LYS A 149 22.91 -7.79 13.33
C LYS A 149 22.14 -6.55 12.89
N VAL A 150 22.84 -5.42 12.87
CA VAL A 150 22.23 -4.14 12.53
C VAL A 150 22.68 -3.74 11.13
N LEU A 151 21.72 -3.51 10.25
CA LEU A 151 21.99 -3.02 8.91
C LEU A 151 22.41 -1.55 8.98
N THR A 152 22.97 -1.06 7.89
CA THR A 152 23.28 0.36 7.76
C THR A 152 22.02 1.18 8.05
N GLY A 153 22.16 2.30 8.76
CA GLY A 153 21.04 3.14 9.11
C GLY A 153 20.35 2.77 10.40
N GLY A 154 20.86 1.75 11.12
CA GLY A 154 20.32 1.39 12.42
C GLY A 154 19.12 0.43 12.39
N VAL A 155 18.87 -0.24 11.27
CA VAL A 155 17.77 -1.17 11.14
C VAL A 155 18.25 -2.57 11.54
N ASP A 156 17.58 -3.18 12.53
CA ASP A 156 17.90 -4.54 12.94
C ASP A 156 17.34 -5.53 11.91
N ALA A 157 18.15 -6.54 11.56
CA ALA A 157 17.73 -7.52 10.56
C ALA A 157 16.46 -8.26 10.95
N ASN A 158 16.26 -8.55 12.25
CA ASN A 158 15.05 -9.21 12.72
C ASN A 158 13.80 -8.34 12.58
N ALA A 159 13.98 -7.02 12.66
CA ALA A 159 12.83 -6.11 12.68
C ALA A 159 12.09 -6.10 11.37
N LEU A 160 12.75 -6.43 10.26
CA LEU A 160 12.14 -6.36 8.95
C LEU A 160 11.33 -7.60 8.60
N GLN A 161 11.50 -8.70 9.35
CA GLN A 161 10.79 -9.94 9.03
C GLN A 161 9.27 -9.80 9.14
N ARG A 162 8.79 -9.15 10.18
CA ARG A 162 7.34 -9.05 10.39
C ARG A 162 6.66 -8.13 9.38
N PRO A 163 7.19 -6.94 9.07
CA PRO A 163 6.57 -6.14 8.00
C PRO A 163 6.67 -6.81 6.64
N LYS A 164 7.73 -7.57 6.37
CA LYS A 164 7.80 -8.35 5.13
C LYS A 164 6.73 -9.44 5.11
N ARG A 165 6.49 -10.08 6.24
CA ARG A 165 5.45 -11.10 6.36
C ARG A 165 4.06 -10.50 6.19
N PHE A 166 3.84 -9.30 6.74
CA PHE A 166 2.59 -8.57 6.54
C PHE A 166 2.35 -8.33 5.04
N PHE A 167 3.34 -7.73 4.37
CA PHE A 167 3.21 -7.42 2.95
C PHE A 167 3.08 -8.69 2.12
N GLY A 168 3.80 -9.73 2.51
CA GLY A 168 3.76 -11.02 1.83
C GLY A 168 2.49 -11.82 2.06
N ALA A 169 1.60 -11.37 2.94
CA ALA A 169 0.34 -12.08 3.18
C ALA A 169 -0.65 -11.93 2.02
N ALA A 170 -0.42 -10.97 1.13
CA ALA A 170 -1.30 -10.76 -0.03
C ALA A 170 -1.31 -12.00 -0.91
N ARG A 171 -2.50 -12.46 -1.29
CA ARG A 171 -2.66 -13.64 -2.14
C ARG A 171 -4.04 -13.73 -2.72
N ASN A 172 -4.13 -14.39 -3.86
CA ASN A 172 -5.38 -14.82 -4.47
C ASN A 172 -5.57 -16.29 -4.13
N VAL A 173 -6.76 -16.69 -3.74
CA VAL A 173 -7.00 -18.02 -3.18
C VAL A 173 -7.92 -18.82 -4.10
N GLU A 174 -7.51 -20.05 -4.41
CA GLU A 174 -8.26 -20.92 -5.32
C GLU A 174 -9.66 -21.21 -4.80
N GLU A 175 -9.81 -21.35 -3.49
CA GLU A 175 -11.10 -21.64 -2.86
C GLU A 175 -12.04 -20.44 -2.84
N GLY A 176 -11.56 -19.28 -3.23
CA GLY A 176 -12.33 -18.04 -3.21
C GLY A 176 -11.81 -17.08 -2.16
N GLY A 177 -11.93 -15.79 -2.46
CA GLY A 177 -11.40 -14.75 -1.62
C GLY A 177 -10.01 -14.34 -2.03
N SER A 178 -9.62 -13.14 -1.64
CA SER A 178 -8.30 -12.62 -1.94
C SER A 178 -7.91 -11.55 -0.94
N LEU A 179 -6.60 -11.38 -0.74
CA LEU A 179 -6.07 -10.28 0.05
C LEU A 179 -5.08 -9.52 -0.82
N THR A 180 -5.42 -8.28 -1.09
CA THR A 180 -4.58 -7.34 -1.85
C THR A 180 -4.02 -6.32 -0.87
N ILE A 181 -2.72 -6.06 -0.94
CA ILE A 181 -2.09 -5.05 -0.09
C ILE A 181 -1.37 -4.04 -0.97
N ILE A 182 -1.74 -2.78 -0.81
CA ILE A 182 -1.09 -1.66 -1.51
C ILE A 182 -0.48 -0.77 -0.42
N ALA A 183 0.84 -0.68 -0.42
CA ALA A 183 1.55 0.04 0.64
C ALA A 183 2.40 1.15 0.04
N THR A 184 2.47 2.27 0.76
CA THR A 184 3.39 3.34 0.39
C THR A 184 4.76 3.08 1.03
N ALA A 185 5.80 3.40 0.28
CA ALA A 185 7.18 3.35 0.75
C ALA A 185 7.77 4.74 0.56
N LEU A 186 8.36 5.28 1.63
CA LEU A 186 8.85 6.65 1.62
C LEU A 186 10.31 6.69 1.21
N ILE A 187 10.64 7.57 0.29
CA ILE A 187 12.02 7.77 -0.16
C ILE A 187 12.36 9.26 -0.11
N GLU A 188 13.65 9.56 -0.19
CA GLU A 188 14.16 10.95 -0.21
C GLU A 188 13.66 11.75 1.00
N THR A 189 13.57 11.09 2.15
CA THR A 189 13.14 11.74 3.39
C THR A 189 14.30 12.36 4.16
N GLY A 190 15.53 12.11 3.73
CA GLY A 190 16.70 12.51 4.48
C GLY A 190 17.13 11.52 5.54
N SER A 191 16.37 10.45 5.72
CA SER A 191 16.65 9.43 6.73
C SER A 191 17.37 8.24 6.10
N ARG A 192 18.56 7.92 6.66
CA ARG A 192 19.30 6.74 6.20
C ARG A 192 18.51 5.47 6.50
N MET A 193 17.80 5.44 7.63
CA MET A 193 16.97 4.29 7.97
C MET A 193 15.89 4.07 6.93
N ASP A 194 15.24 5.13 6.47
CA ASP A 194 14.19 5.01 5.45
C ASP A 194 14.76 4.46 4.14
N GLU A 195 15.98 4.88 3.78
CA GLU A 195 16.64 4.37 2.58
C GLU A 195 16.89 2.86 2.68
N VAL A 196 17.36 2.41 3.84
CA VAL A 196 17.64 0.99 4.05
C VAL A 196 16.33 0.20 4.00
N ILE A 197 15.27 0.71 4.64
CA ILE A 197 13.97 0.04 4.61
C ILE A 197 13.46 -0.08 3.17
N PHE A 198 13.58 0.99 2.39
CA PHE A 198 13.14 0.94 1.00
C PHE A 198 13.90 -0.12 0.21
N GLU A 199 15.23 -0.17 0.37
CA GLU A 199 16.03 -1.16 -0.35
C GLU A 199 15.62 -2.58 0.00
N GLU A 200 15.20 -2.82 1.25
CA GLU A 200 14.74 -4.14 1.66
C GLU A 200 13.40 -4.53 1.05
N PHE A 201 12.56 -3.55 0.75
CA PHE A 201 11.23 -3.82 0.15
C PHE A 201 11.20 -3.68 -1.35
N LYS A 202 12.20 -3.02 -1.93
CA LYS A 202 12.29 -2.82 -3.36
C LYS A 202 12.25 -4.17 -4.09
N GLY A 203 11.37 -4.30 -5.06
CA GLY A 203 11.23 -5.53 -5.83
C GLY A 203 10.40 -6.61 -5.18
N THR A 204 9.89 -6.39 -3.95
CA THR A 204 9.04 -7.40 -3.31
C THR A 204 7.58 -7.30 -3.75
N GLY A 205 7.19 -6.17 -4.33
CA GLY A 205 5.83 -6.00 -4.83
C GLY A 205 5.66 -6.57 -6.22
N ASN A 206 4.45 -7.03 -6.52
CA ASN A 206 4.10 -7.46 -7.87
C ASN A 206 3.90 -6.26 -8.79
N SER A 207 3.40 -5.16 -8.22
CA SER A 207 3.09 -3.93 -8.92
C SER A 207 3.79 -2.78 -8.20
N GLU A 208 4.44 -1.91 -8.96
CA GLU A 208 5.11 -0.76 -8.38
C GLU A 208 4.74 0.50 -9.14
N VAL A 209 4.34 1.51 -8.40
CA VAL A 209 4.07 2.85 -8.93
C VAL A 209 5.09 3.78 -8.27
N VAL A 210 5.95 4.38 -9.08
CA VAL A 210 7.01 5.25 -8.58
C VAL A 210 6.64 6.70 -8.86
N LEU A 211 6.54 7.51 -7.80
CA LEU A 211 6.26 8.93 -7.94
C LEU A 211 7.55 9.69 -8.08
N ASP A 212 7.52 10.78 -8.84
CA ASP A 212 8.69 11.57 -9.17
C ASP A 212 8.50 12.99 -8.68
N ARG A 213 9.41 13.42 -7.81
CA ARG A 213 9.38 14.76 -7.25
C ARG A 213 9.52 15.85 -8.33
N LYS A 214 10.29 15.57 -9.38
CA LYS A 214 10.46 16.54 -10.46
C LYS A 214 9.14 16.83 -11.16
N LEU A 215 8.30 15.82 -11.35
CA LEU A 215 6.99 16.01 -11.96
C LEU A 215 6.07 16.81 -11.05
N SER A 216 6.08 16.52 -9.74
CA SER A 216 5.24 17.27 -8.82
C SER A 216 5.69 18.72 -8.69
N ASP A 217 7.00 18.97 -8.77
CA ASP A 217 7.52 20.34 -8.76
C ASP A 217 7.03 21.12 -9.98
N LYS A 218 6.82 20.44 -11.09
CA LYS A 218 6.26 21.05 -12.30
C LYS A 218 4.75 21.06 -12.31
N ARG A 219 4.13 20.64 -11.21
CA ARG A 219 2.69 20.55 -11.05
C ARG A 219 2.03 19.58 -12.03
N VAL A 220 2.75 18.54 -12.40
CA VAL A 220 2.21 17.45 -13.21
C VAL A 220 1.70 16.38 -12.25
N PHE A 221 0.40 16.15 -12.25
CA PHE A 221 -0.22 15.14 -11.38
C PHE A 221 -1.16 14.28 -12.20
N PRO A 222 -1.17 12.95 -11.94
CA PRO A 222 -0.36 12.25 -10.96
C PRO A 222 1.13 12.29 -11.35
N ALA A 223 2.00 12.42 -10.35
CA ALA A 223 3.44 12.57 -10.56
C ALA A 223 4.10 11.19 -10.71
N ILE A 224 3.61 10.38 -11.64
CA ILE A 224 4.04 8.99 -11.82
C ILE A 224 5.17 8.93 -12.84
N ASP A 225 6.27 8.30 -12.45
CA ASP A 225 7.37 8.00 -13.37
C ASP A 225 7.02 6.71 -14.11
N VAL A 226 6.56 6.85 -15.34
CA VAL A 226 6.08 5.70 -16.12
C VAL A 226 7.21 4.75 -16.50
N THR A 227 8.45 5.23 -16.53
CA THR A 227 9.58 4.38 -16.90
C THR A 227 10.00 3.45 -15.76
N LYS A 228 9.64 3.78 -14.51
CA LYS A 228 10.01 3.00 -13.33
C LYS A 228 8.85 2.22 -12.74
N SER A 229 7.65 2.34 -13.33
CA SER A 229 6.44 1.70 -12.80
C SER A 229 6.07 0.49 -13.65
N GLY A 230 5.39 -0.48 -13.06
CA GLY A 230 4.96 -1.67 -13.80
C GLY A 230 4.40 -2.77 -12.91
N THR A 231 3.98 -3.86 -13.55
CA THR A 231 3.38 -5.01 -12.87
C THR A 231 3.97 -6.31 -13.43
N ARG A 232 4.30 -7.23 -12.53
CA ARG A 232 4.73 -8.58 -12.93
C ARG A 232 3.52 -9.37 -13.40
N LYS A 233 3.72 -10.16 -14.47
CA LYS A 233 2.66 -11.01 -15.03
C LYS A 233 1.44 -10.18 -15.43
N GLU A 234 1.67 -8.97 -15.95
CA GLU A 234 0.58 -8.10 -16.33
C GLU A 234 -0.29 -8.70 -17.43
N GLU A 235 0.26 -9.63 -18.20
CA GLU A 235 -0.49 -10.27 -19.27
C GLU A 235 -1.68 -11.06 -18.77
N LEU A 236 -1.70 -11.44 -17.51
CA LEU A 236 -2.86 -12.10 -16.90
C LEU A 236 -4.01 -11.14 -16.57
N LEU A 237 -3.74 -9.84 -16.61
CA LEU A 237 -4.69 -8.80 -16.20
C LEU A 237 -5.13 -7.91 -17.36
N VAL A 238 -4.45 -8.01 -18.50
CA VAL A 238 -4.74 -7.19 -19.68
C VAL A 238 -5.43 -8.03 -20.72
N UNK A 239 -6.29 -7.50 -20.92
CA UNK A 239 -7.05 -8.29 -21.83
C UNK A 239 -7.00 -8.11 -23.07
#